data_d594f4c41eb47c3ca7a6a88bb4b10555
#
_entry.id   d594f4c41eb47c3ca7a6a88bb4b10555
#
_cell.length_a   1.000
_cell.length_b   1.000
_cell.length_c   1.000
_cell.angle_alpha   90.00
_cell.angle_beta   90.00
_cell.angle_gamma   90.00
#
_symmetry.space_group_name_H-M   'P 1'
#
loop_
_entity.id
_entity.type
_entity.pdbx_description
1 polymer ?
#
loop_
_entity_poly.entity_id
_entity_poly.type
_entity_poly.pdbx_seq_one_letter_code
_entity_poly.pdbx_strand_id
1 'polypeptide(L)'
;IQRPRTMYGVTKVTTELLSDYYFNKYGVDTRAVRFPGIISNVTPPGGGTTDYAVDIYYSAVRGEKFVCPIKEGTLMDMMYMPDALNAAIMLMEADPTKLIHRNAFNIASMSFDPETIFHAIKKHVPAFEMIYDVDPLKQRIADSWPDSLDDTCAREEWGWKPAYDLESMTVDMLEKLREKLKK
;
A
#
# COMPACT_ATOMS: atom_id res chain seq x y z
N ILE A 1 -6.06 10.12 -18.88
CA ILE A 1 -5.85 11.56 -18.62
C ILE A 1 -5.86 11.78 -17.10
N GLN A 2 -4.76 12.34 -16.57
CA GLN A 2 -4.63 12.65 -15.15
C GLN A 2 -5.41 13.95 -14.83
N ARG A 3 -6.49 13.82 -14.05
CA ARG A 3 -7.34 14.96 -13.64
C ARG A 3 -7.62 14.89 -12.13
N PRO A 4 -6.63 15.16 -11.28
CA PRO A 4 -6.79 15.10 -9.84
C PRO A 4 -7.76 16.17 -9.34
N ARG A 5 -8.52 15.82 -8.29
CA ARG A 5 -9.52 16.73 -7.66
C ARG A 5 -9.06 17.27 -6.31
N THR A 6 -7.84 16.95 -5.88
CA THR A 6 -7.26 17.40 -4.61
C THR A 6 -5.90 18.05 -4.86
N MET A 7 -5.49 18.98 -3.99
CA MET A 7 -4.14 19.57 -4.05
C MET A 7 -3.04 18.50 -3.94
N TYR A 8 -3.26 17.48 -3.11
CA TYR A 8 -2.35 16.34 -3.03
C TYR A 8 -2.17 15.68 -4.41
N GLY A 9 -3.25 15.32 -5.08
CA GLY A 9 -3.19 14.73 -6.42
C GLY A 9 -2.57 15.66 -7.46
N VAL A 10 -2.89 16.96 -7.41
CA VAL A 10 -2.28 17.97 -8.31
C VAL A 10 -0.77 18.00 -8.13
N THR A 11 -0.27 18.06 -6.90
CA THR A 11 1.18 18.08 -6.64
C THR A 11 1.87 16.79 -7.07
N LYS A 12 1.23 15.62 -6.88
CA LYS A 12 1.79 14.33 -7.36
C LYS A 12 1.91 14.30 -8.88
N VAL A 13 0.87 14.68 -9.61
CA VAL A 13 0.89 14.76 -11.08
C VAL A 13 1.95 15.77 -11.55
N THR A 14 2.05 16.93 -10.90
CA THR A 14 3.09 17.91 -11.20
C THR A 14 4.50 17.34 -11.04
N THR A 15 4.73 16.55 -9.99
CA THR A 15 6.04 15.92 -9.76
C THR A 15 6.38 14.94 -10.89
N GLU A 16 5.42 14.14 -11.35
CA GLU A 16 5.62 13.21 -12.47
C GLU A 16 5.96 13.96 -13.77
N LEU A 17 5.19 15.01 -14.11
CA LEU A 17 5.43 15.83 -15.29
C LEU A 17 6.79 16.56 -15.23
N LEU A 18 7.18 17.05 -14.06
CA LEU A 18 8.50 17.67 -13.87
C LEU A 18 9.61 16.62 -14.01
N SER A 19 9.44 15.41 -13.52
CA SER A 19 10.39 14.32 -13.69
C SER A 19 10.66 14.06 -15.19
N ASP A 20 9.60 13.94 -15.99
CA ASP A 20 9.74 13.77 -17.45
C ASP A 20 10.42 14.95 -18.10
N TYR A 21 10.06 16.18 -17.72
CA TYR A 21 10.68 17.38 -18.27
C TYR A 21 12.18 17.44 -17.98
N TYR A 22 12.59 17.17 -16.73
CA TYR A 22 14.00 17.21 -16.35
C TYR A 22 14.81 16.10 -17.02
N PHE A 23 14.23 14.92 -17.15
CA PHE A 23 14.87 13.84 -17.91
C PHE A 23 15.05 14.23 -19.38
N ASN A 24 13.99 14.64 -20.06
CA ASN A 24 14.03 14.94 -21.50
C ASN A 24 14.90 16.15 -21.84
N LYS A 25 14.90 17.18 -20.99
CA LYS A 25 15.60 18.44 -21.29
C LYS A 25 17.03 18.47 -20.78
N TYR A 26 17.30 17.86 -19.65
CA TYR A 26 18.58 17.98 -18.96
C TYR A 26 19.30 16.66 -18.76
N GLY A 27 18.70 15.53 -19.15
CA GLY A 27 19.28 14.21 -18.96
C GLY A 27 19.38 13.76 -17.51
N VAL A 28 18.58 14.37 -16.61
CA VAL A 28 18.55 13.96 -15.21
C VAL A 28 17.82 12.62 -15.10
N ASP A 29 18.49 11.60 -14.58
CA ASP A 29 17.89 10.28 -14.41
C ASP A 29 16.89 10.28 -13.26
N THR A 30 15.68 10.73 -13.58
CA THR A 30 14.53 10.73 -12.65
C THR A 30 13.80 9.41 -12.74
N ARG A 31 13.45 8.86 -11.56
CA ARG A 31 12.69 7.59 -11.46
C ARG A 31 11.66 7.69 -10.35
N ALA A 32 10.45 7.17 -10.56
CA ALA A 32 9.40 7.22 -9.56
C ALA A 32 8.45 6.04 -9.65
N VAL A 33 7.96 5.60 -8.49
CA VAL A 33 6.91 4.59 -8.34
C VAL A 33 5.64 5.23 -7.78
N ARG A 34 4.50 4.64 -8.10
CA ARG A 34 3.21 4.89 -7.47
C ARG A 34 2.92 3.74 -6.52
N PHE A 35 2.95 4.04 -5.23
CA PHE A 35 2.67 3.06 -4.20
C PHE A 35 1.15 2.86 -4.02
N PRO A 36 0.70 1.62 -3.78
CA PRO A 36 -0.63 1.35 -3.25
C PRO A 36 -0.71 1.76 -1.76
N GLY A 37 -1.73 1.34 -1.03
CA GLY A 37 -1.80 1.50 0.42
C GLY A 37 -0.67 0.78 1.12
N ILE A 38 0.10 1.48 1.96
CA ILE A 38 1.26 0.91 2.65
C ILE A 38 0.89 0.42 4.05
N ILE A 39 1.24 -0.83 4.34
CA ILE A 39 1.08 -1.45 5.66
C ILE A 39 2.45 -1.54 6.33
N SER A 40 2.55 -1.06 7.59
CA SER A 40 3.80 -1.05 8.35
C SER A 40 3.59 -1.43 9.81
N ASN A 41 4.52 -2.20 10.37
CA ASN A 41 4.57 -2.47 11.81
C ASN A 41 5.32 -1.39 12.61
N VAL A 42 6.02 -0.47 11.93
CA VAL A 42 6.89 0.53 12.58
C VAL A 42 6.11 1.78 12.96
N THR A 43 5.42 2.40 12.00
CA THR A 43 4.65 3.62 12.23
C THR A 43 3.23 3.26 12.66
N PRO A 44 2.73 3.81 13.78
CA PRO A 44 1.32 3.68 14.14
C PRO A 44 0.41 4.28 13.07
N PRO A 45 -0.84 3.79 12.96
CA PRO A 45 -1.81 4.36 12.02
C PRO A 45 -2.09 5.83 12.35
N GLY A 46 -2.21 6.66 11.31
CA GLY A 46 -2.39 8.11 11.42
C GLY A 46 -3.83 8.59 11.20
N GLY A 47 -4.77 7.66 10.98
CA GLY A 47 -6.19 7.96 10.72
C GLY A 47 -6.57 8.10 9.23
N GLY A 48 -5.67 7.75 8.31
CA GLY A 48 -5.97 7.67 6.87
C GLY A 48 -6.95 6.55 6.52
N THR A 49 -7.48 6.58 5.30
CA THR A 49 -8.46 5.59 4.83
C THR A 49 -7.89 4.16 4.81
N THR A 50 -6.62 3.99 4.42
CA THR A 50 -5.94 2.69 4.35
C THR A 50 -5.43 2.19 5.69
N ASP A 51 -5.41 3.05 6.71
CA ASP A 51 -4.85 2.72 8.01
C ASP A 51 -5.65 1.66 8.77
N TYR A 52 -6.90 1.37 8.34
CA TYR A 52 -7.66 0.25 8.89
C TYR A 52 -6.88 -1.06 8.79
N ALA A 53 -6.12 -1.24 7.69
CA ALA A 53 -5.31 -2.43 7.44
C ALA A 53 -4.04 -2.51 8.33
N VAL A 54 -3.73 -1.45 9.07
CA VAL A 54 -2.72 -1.43 10.14
C VAL A 54 -3.38 -1.54 11.50
N ASP A 55 -4.44 -0.74 11.75
CA ASP A 55 -5.19 -0.72 13.02
C ASP A 55 -5.73 -2.09 13.42
N ILE A 56 -6.21 -2.87 12.45
CA ILE A 56 -6.73 -4.21 12.67
C ILE A 56 -5.71 -5.14 13.34
N TYR A 57 -4.43 -5.05 12.99
CA TYR A 57 -3.36 -5.83 13.61
C TYR A 57 -3.06 -5.36 15.05
N TYR A 58 -3.10 -4.04 15.29
CA TYR A 58 -2.95 -3.49 16.65
C TYR A 58 -4.06 -3.99 17.56
N SER A 59 -5.32 -3.96 17.09
CA SER A 59 -6.47 -4.46 17.85
C SER A 59 -6.33 -5.96 18.13
N ALA A 60 -5.94 -6.75 17.13
CA ALA A 60 -5.74 -8.19 17.30
C ALA A 60 -4.67 -8.54 18.35
N VAL A 61 -3.52 -7.81 18.33
CA VAL A 61 -2.43 -8.05 19.29
C VAL A 61 -2.77 -7.61 20.70
N ARG A 62 -3.61 -6.57 20.85
CA ARG A 62 -4.10 -6.10 22.15
C ARG A 62 -5.25 -6.95 22.72
N GLY A 63 -5.81 -7.86 21.92
CA GLY A 63 -7.00 -8.62 22.31
C GLY A 63 -8.28 -7.77 22.34
N GLU A 64 -8.29 -6.69 21.58
CA GLU A 64 -9.42 -5.77 21.45
C GLU A 64 -10.28 -6.14 20.23
N LYS A 65 -11.60 -5.89 20.32
CA LYS A 65 -12.49 -5.99 19.17
C LYS A 65 -12.18 -4.84 18.20
N PHE A 66 -11.98 -5.15 16.92
CA PHE A 66 -11.77 -4.15 15.89
C PHE A 66 -13.09 -3.59 15.35
N VAL A 67 -13.17 -2.27 15.27
CA VAL A 67 -14.28 -1.55 14.62
C VAL A 67 -13.81 -1.06 13.26
N CYS A 68 -14.24 -1.75 12.22
CA CYS A 68 -13.81 -1.43 10.85
C CYS A 68 -14.57 -0.22 10.30
N PRO A 69 -13.87 0.86 9.90
CA PRO A 69 -14.51 2.05 9.34
C PRO A 69 -14.78 1.95 7.83
N ILE A 70 -14.41 0.83 7.21
CA ILE A 70 -14.57 0.57 5.78
C ILE A 70 -15.55 -0.59 5.61
N LYS A 71 -16.43 -0.46 4.62
CA LYS A 71 -17.48 -1.44 4.30
C LYS A 71 -16.87 -2.76 3.83
N GLU A 72 -17.52 -3.85 4.18
CA GLU A 72 -17.29 -5.19 3.63
C GLU A 72 -17.28 -5.15 2.09
N GLY A 73 -16.40 -5.95 1.46
CA GLY A 73 -16.28 -6.05 0.01
C GLY A 73 -15.57 -4.87 -0.66
N THR A 74 -15.09 -3.88 0.09
CA THR A 74 -14.33 -2.76 -0.47
C THR A 74 -12.89 -3.17 -0.71
N LEU A 75 -12.57 -3.52 -1.96
CA LEU A 75 -11.22 -3.89 -2.37
C LEU A 75 -10.30 -2.67 -2.44
N MET A 76 -9.09 -2.80 -1.95
CA MET A 76 -8.02 -1.82 -2.09
C MET A 76 -6.68 -2.53 -2.31
N ASP A 77 -5.89 -2.00 -3.23
CA ASP A 77 -4.53 -2.50 -3.44
C ASP A 77 -3.62 -2.05 -2.30
N MET A 78 -2.91 -3.00 -1.71
CA MET A 78 -2.08 -2.82 -0.52
C MET A 78 -0.70 -3.44 -0.73
N MET A 79 0.27 -2.94 0.03
CA MET A 79 1.65 -3.42 0.00
C MET A 79 2.28 -3.37 1.39
N TYR A 80 3.07 -4.38 1.72
CA TYR A 80 3.85 -4.35 2.95
C TYR A 80 5.08 -3.45 2.80
N MET A 81 5.44 -2.73 3.86
CA MET A 81 6.55 -1.76 3.85
C MET A 81 7.89 -2.34 3.34
N PRO A 82 8.31 -3.57 3.70
CA PRO A 82 9.54 -4.14 3.15
C PRO A 82 9.52 -4.23 1.62
N ASP A 83 8.39 -4.58 1.01
CA ASP A 83 8.25 -4.61 -0.46
C ASP A 83 8.30 -3.20 -1.05
N ALA A 84 7.69 -2.22 -0.39
CA ALA A 84 7.74 -0.82 -0.83
C ALA A 84 9.18 -0.28 -0.86
N LEU A 85 9.95 -0.58 0.19
CA LEU A 85 11.37 -0.20 0.26
C LEU A 85 12.19 -0.91 -0.82
N ASN A 86 11.97 -2.21 -0.98
CA ASN A 86 12.65 -3.00 -2.00
C ASN A 86 12.35 -2.51 -3.41
N ALA A 87 11.09 -2.17 -3.71
CA ALA A 87 10.70 -1.61 -5.01
C ALA A 87 11.44 -0.31 -5.32
N ALA A 88 11.57 0.59 -4.34
CA ALA A 88 12.32 1.84 -4.51
C ALA A 88 13.80 1.56 -4.82
N ILE A 89 14.43 0.64 -4.08
CA ILE A 89 15.83 0.27 -4.28
C ILE A 89 16.01 -0.40 -5.64
N MET A 90 15.19 -1.37 -6.01
CA MET A 90 15.26 -2.07 -7.30
C MET A 90 15.15 -1.08 -8.46
N LEU A 91 14.22 -0.13 -8.41
CA LEU A 91 14.10 0.88 -9.47
C LEU A 91 15.32 1.82 -9.51
N MET A 92 15.88 2.19 -8.38
CA MET A 92 17.11 3.00 -8.31
C MET A 92 18.30 2.29 -8.95
N GLU A 93 18.41 0.97 -8.77
CA GLU A 93 19.49 0.13 -9.28
C GLU A 93 19.24 -0.43 -10.69
N ALA A 94 18.02 -0.25 -11.22
CA ALA A 94 17.66 -0.76 -12.54
C ALA A 94 18.55 -0.18 -13.65
N ASP A 95 18.88 -1.02 -14.63
CA ASP A 95 19.65 -0.62 -15.81
C ASP A 95 18.90 0.47 -16.59
N PRO A 96 19.44 1.71 -16.68
CA PRO A 96 18.76 2.82 -17.34
C PRO A 96 18.47 2.57 -18.82
N THR A 97 19.20 1.66 -19.47
CA THR A 97 19.00 1.32 -20.88
C THR A 97 17.79 0.43 -21.13
N LYS A 98 17.27 -0.22 -20.08
CA LYS A 98 16.09 -1.08 -20.15
C LYS A 98 14.80 -0.36 -19.79
N LEU A 99 14.91 0.83 -19.19
CA LEU A 99 13.74 1.59 -18.79
C LEU A 99 13.12 2.31 -20.00
N ILE A 100 11.96 1.84 -20.45
CA ILE A 100 11.13 2.52 -21.45
C ILE A 100 10.42 3.70 -20.80
N HIS A 101 9.85 3.46 -19.62
CA HIS A 101 9.28 4.47 -18.75
C HIS A 101 10.32 4.92 -17.71
N ARG A 102 10.17 6.12 -17.18
CA ARG A 102 11.12 6.64 -16.18
C ARG A 102 10.45 6.90 -14.84
N ASN A 103 9.23 7.34 -14.87
CA ASN A 103 8.49 7.65 -13.67
C ASN A 103 7.08 7.04 -13.76
N ALA A 104 6.31 7.21 -12.67
CA ALA A 104 4.92 6.76 -12.59
C ALA A 104 4.72 5.24 -12.76
N PHE A 105 5.74 4.43 -12.46
CA PHE A 105 5.56 2.99 -12.40
C PHE A 105 4.56 2.62 -11.31
N ASN A 106 3.42 2.06 -11.69
CA ASN A 106 2.58 1.40 -10.71
C ASN A 106 3.31 0.18 -10.18
N ILE A 107 3.20 -0.06 -8.89
CA ILE A 107 3.66 -1.30 -8.25
C ILE A 107 2.50 -1.87 -7.44
N ALA A 108 2.19 -3.14 -7.65
CA ALA A 108 1.11 -3.84 -6.96
C ALA A 108 1.69 -4.99 -6.13
N SER A 109 0.99 -5.38 -5.07
CA SER A 109 1.36 -6.53 -4.26
C SER A 109 0.13 -7.41 -3.98
N MET A 110 -0.85 -6.90 -3.24
CA MET A 110 -2.03 -7.66 -2.86
C MET A 110 -3.27 -6.76 -2.84
N SER A 111 -4.38 -7.23 -3.38
CA SER A 111 -5.67 -6.56 -3.25
C SER A 111 -6.58 -7.38 -2.34
N PHE A 112 -7.13 -6.74 -1.32
CA PHE A 112 -8.03 -7.39 -0.38
C PHE A 112 -9.03 -6.39 0.23
N ASP A 113 -10.12 -6.93 0.75
CA ASP A 113 -11.14 -6.23 1.52
C ASP A 113 -10.96 -6.45 3.05
N PRO A 114 -11.70 -5.72 3.90
CA PRO A 114 -11.60 -5.88 5.36
C PRO A 114 -11.88 -7.29 5.86
N GLU A 115 -12.76 -8.03 5.20
CA GLU A 115 -13.12 -9.40 5.62
C GLU A 115 -11.97 -10.37 5.35
N THR A 116 -11.31 -10.21 4.22
CA THR A 116 -10.18 -11.04 3.82
C THR A 116 -9.01 -10.92 4.81
N ILE A 117 -8.62 -9.69 5.17
CA ILE A 117 -7.54 -9.48 6.16
C ILE A 117 -7.96 -9.92 7.57
N PHE A 118 -9.22 -9.72 7.96
CA PHE A 118 -9.76 -10.22 9.22
C PHE A 118 -9.62 -11.74 9.32
N HIS A 119 -10.00 -12.48 8.28
CA HIS A 119 -9.87 -13.93 8.25
C HIS A 119 -8.41 -14.40 8.27
N ALA A 120 -7.50 -13.70 7.59
CA ALA A 120 -6.07 -13.98 7.68
C ALA A 120 -5.57 -13.86 9.12
N ILE A 121 -5.92 -12.79 9.83
CA ILE A 121 -5.56 -12.59 11.23
C ILE A 121 -6.20 -13.64 12.14
N LYS A 122 -7.46 -13.98 11.91
CA LYS A 122 -8.21 -14.93 12.75
C LYS A 122 -7.64 -16.35 12.75
N LYS A 123 -6.93 -16.75 11.70
CA LYS A 123 -6.18 -18.02 11.68
C LYS A 123 -5.11 -18.08 12.79
N HIS A 124 -4.51 -16.95 13.14
CA HIS A 124 -3.43 -16.83 14.12
C HIS A 124 -3.91 -16.33 15.49
N VAL A 125 -5.09 -15.69 15.53
CA VAL A 125 -5.73 -15.15 16.73
C VAL A 125 -7.22 -15.58 16.72
N PRO A 126 -7.56 -16.85 17.04
CA PRO A 126 -8.92 -17.38 16.88
C PRO A 126 -10.02 -16.61 17.65
N ALA A 127 -9.67 -15.96 18.77
CA ALA A 127 -10.59 -15.16 19.57
C ALA A 127 -10.82 -13.75 19.02
N PHE A 128 -10.12 -13.34 17.95
CA PHE A 128 -10.24 -12.01 17.39
C PHE A 128 -11.64 -11.76 16.80
N GLU A 129 -12.19 -10.60 17.09
CA GLU A 129 -13.52 -10.17 16.62
C GLU A 129 -13.43 -8.85 15.86
N MET A 130 -14.25 -8.72 14.84
CA MET A 130 -14.44 -7.49 14.08
C MET A 130 -15.93 -7.17 13.93
N ILE A 131 -16.24 -5.87 13.99
CA ILE A 131 -17.57 -5.32 13.63
C ILE A 131 -17.37 -4.16 12.68
N TYR A 132 -18.42 -3.76 12.00
CA TYR A 132 -18.40 -2.61 11.09
C TYR A 132 -19.11 -1.41 11.73
N ASP A 133 -18.44 -0.25 11.67
CA ASP A 133 -19.03 1.08 11.89
C ASP A 133 -18.45 2.01 10.82
N VAL A 134 -19.12 2.02 9.67
CA VAL A 134 -18.59 2.62 8.44
C VAL A 134 -18.55 4.14 8.53
N ASP A 135 -17.35 4.72 8.44
CA ASP A 135 -17.15 6.15 8.30
C ASP A 135 -17.47 6.58 6.85
N PRO A 136 -18.52 7.41 6.63
CA PRO A 136 -18.93 7.80 5.29
C PRO A 136 -17.88 8.59 4.50
N LEU A 137 -16.97 9.30 5.19
CA LEU A 137 -15.89 10.04 4.53
C LEU A 137 -14.80 9.08 4.06
N LYS A 138 -14.34 8.20 4.95
CA LYS A 138 -13.34 7.18 4.60
C LYS A 138 -13.84 6.25 3.50
N GLN A 139 -15.13 5.85 3.57
CA GLN A 139 -15.73 5.00 2.54
C GLN A 139 -15.75 5.69 1.17
N ARG A 140 -16.17 6.95 1.08
CA ARG A 140 -16.14 7.68 -0.21
C ARG A 140 -14.73 7.81 -0.80
N ILE A 141 -13.72 7.91 0.05
CA ILE A 141 -12.32 7.92 -0.40
C ILE A 141 -11.94 6.54 -0.91
N ALA A 142 -12.24 5.48 -0.16
CA ALA A 142 -12.00 4.09 -0.58
C ALA A 142 -12.69 3.76 -1.91
N ASP A 143 -13.97 4.10 -2.06
CA ASP A 143 -14.74 3.91 -3.29
C ASP A 143 -14.17 4.65 -4.52
N SER A 144 -13.29 5.63 -4.32
CA SER A 144 -12.62 6.36 -5.38
C SER A 144 -11.30 5.73 -5.84
N TRP A 145 -10.83 4.73 -5.13
CA TRP A 145 -9.60 4.00 -5.45
C TRP A 145 -9.89 2.86 -6.43
N PRO A 146 -8.92 2.49 -7.27
CA PRO A 146 -9.05 1.27 -8.06
C PRO A 146 -8.95 0.03 -7.16
N ASP A 147 -9.64 -1.03 -7.54
CA ASP A 147 -9.59 -2.31 -6.84
C ASP A 147 -8.22 -2.99 -6.96
N SER A 148 -7.49 -2.69 -8.02
CA SER A 148 -6.14 -3.19 -8.30
C SER A 148 -5.36 -2.23 -9.18
N LEU A 149 -4.03 -2.36 -9.16
CA LEU A 149 -3.11 -1.63 -10.01
C LEU A 149 -2.48 -2.56 -11.04
N ASP A 150 -2.37 -2.08 -12.28
CA ASP A 150 -1.57 -2.76 -13.32
C ASP A 150 -0.11 -2.35 -13.18
N ASP A 151 0.74 -3.31 -12.82
CA ASP A 151 2.18 -3.16 -12.62
C ASP A 151 3.03 -3.85 -13.70
N THR A 152 2.42 -4.16 -14.84
CA THR A 152 3.09 -4.85 -15.96
C THR A 152 4.39 -4.18 -16.36
N CYS A 153 4.39 -2.85 -16.52
CA CYS A 153 5.62 -2.10 -16.87
C CYS A 153 6.74 -2.30 -15.84
N ALA A 154 6.42 -2.30 -14.56
CA ALA A 154 7.41 -2.51 -13.50
C ALA A 154 8.00 -3.93 -13.55
N ARG A 155 7.15 -4.92 -13.81
CA ARG A 155 7.57 -6.33 -13.94
C ARG A 155 8.47 -6.55 -15.15
N GLU A 156 8.12 -5.98 -16.29
CA GLU A 156 8.83 -6.19 -17.55
C GLU A 156 10.12 -5.39 -17.64
N GLU A 157 10.14 -4.13 -17.19
CA GLU A 157 11.26 -3.24 -17.41
C GLU A 157 12.38 -3.39 -16.37
N TRP A 158 12.03 -3.69 -15.10
CA TRP A 158 13.02 -3.80 -14.03
C TRP A 158 12.78 -4.97 -13.05
N GLY A 159 11.91 -5.92 -13.44
CA GLY A 159 11.79 -7.21 -12.74
C GLY A 159 11.07 -7.11 -11.40
N TRP A 160 10.19 -6.13 -11.20
CA TRP A 160 9.41 -6.00 -9.98
C TRP A 160 8.67 -7.29 -9.64
N LYS A 161 8.77 -7.68 -8.38
CA LYS A 161 8.00 -8.79 -7.82
C LYS A 161 7.88 -8.61 -6.32
N PRO A 162 6.67 -8.60 -5.74
CA PRO A 162 6.51 -8.58 -4.29
C PRO A 162 7.02 -9.87 -3.66
N ALA A 163 7.60 -9.77 -2.48
CA ALA A 163 8.06 -10.90 -1.68
C ALA A 163 7.02 -11.40 -0.68
N TYR A 164 6.09 -10.51 -0.31
CA TYR A 164 5.05 -10.82 0.67
C TYR A 164 3.69 -10.99 0.02
N ASP A 165 2.99 -12.02 0.45
CA ASP A 165 1.55 -12.18 0.29
C ASP A 165 0.82 -11.82 1.60
N LEU A 166 -0.50 -11.91 1.62
CA LEU A 166 -1.31 -11.58 2.79
C LEU A 166 -0.99 -12.47 3.99
N GLU A 167 -0.70 -13.75 3.78
CA GLU A 167 -0.42 -14.69 4.87
C GLU A 167 0.95 -14.41 5.51
N SER A 168 2.01 -14.29 4.72
CA SER A 168 3.36 -14.00 5.20
C SER A 168 3.46 -12.62 5.84
N MET A 169 2.78 -11.62 5.29
CA MET A 169 2.65 -10.30 5.90
C MET A 169 1.93 -10.38 7.25
N THR A 170 0.83 -11.14 7.32
CA THR A 170 0.05 -11.28 8.55
C THR A 170 0.88 -11.88 9.68
N VAL A 171 1.64 -12.93 9.40
CA VAL A 171 2.54 -13.54 10.38
C VAL A 171 3.56 -12.52 10.89
N ASP A 172 4.28 -11.86 9.98
CA ASP A 172 5.34 -10.90 10.32
C ASP A 172 4.77 -9.68 11.09
N MET A 173 3.61 -9.16 10.68
CA MET A 173 2.93 -8.06 11.38
C MET A 173 2.57 -8.44 12.81
N LEU A 174 1.97 -9.61 13.03
CA LEU A 174 1.58 -10.08 14.35
C LEU A 174 2.79 -10.32 15.26
N GLU A 175 3.86 -10.92 14.75
CA GLU A 175 5.09 -11.16 15.50
C GLU A 175 5.74 -9.85 15.94
N LYS A 176 6.00 -8.95 15.00
CA LYS A 176 6.67 -7.67 15.28
C LYS A 176 5.87 -6.74 16.18
N LEU A 177 4.54 -6.72 16.03
CA LEU A 177 3.69 -5.92 16.90
C LEU A 177 3.62 -6.51 18.33
N ARG A 178 3.60 -7.84 18.48
CA ARG A 178 3.70 -8.47 19.80
C ARG A 178 5.01 -8.12 20.51
N GLU A 179 6.12 -8.13 19.80
CA GLU A 179 7.42 -7.70 20.36
C GLU A 179 7.43 -6.22 20.74
N LYS A 180 6.91 -5.38 19.87
CA LYS A 180 6.84 -3.92 20.07
C LYS A 180 5.97 -3.52 21.25
N LEU A 181 4.84 -4.19 21.44
CA LEU A 181 3.85 -3.86 22.47
C LEU A 181 4.13 -4.52 23.84
N LYS A 182 5.09 -5.46 23.90
CA LYS A 182 5.58 -6.02 25.17
C LYS A 182 6.55 -5.08 25.90
N LYS A 183 7.03 -4.04 25.24
CA LYS A 183 7.92 -3.03 25.81
C LYS A 183 7.15 -1.88 26.43
#